data_726f735a5fe100aa82090efde1505230
#
_entry.id   726f735a5fe100aa82090efde1505230
#
_cell.length_a   1.000
_cell.length_b   1.000
_cell.length_c   1.000
_cell.angle_alpha   90.00
_cell.angle_beta   90.00
_cell.angle_gamma   90.00
#
_symmetry.space_group_name_H-M   'P 1'
#
loop_
_entity.id
_entity.type
_entity.pdbx_description
1 polymer ?
#
loop_
_entity_poly.entity_id
_entity_poly.type
_entity_poly.pdbx_seq_one_letter_code
_entity_poly.pdbx_strand_id
1 'polypeptide(L)'
;PLPSIFTVAKELSKIVTFTFITKSNTADNSLLYLYNLDEGIYTASADEFNVLCKTFDSRIKPNDWKQIKMMVRTMTKIRKPLESANLVPVQNGILDLKNKQLRPFDPKYIITSKIATAYNPPKFTPKDREGKTFDDWLSSIACGDSELITLFWQIILEAINPNYTRNKFAIFYGDGNNGKGTFQRLLINLIGESNVSALKPAQFSDKHNLETLVGKVCNIGD
;
A
#
# COMPACT_ATOMS: atom_id res chain seq x y z
N PRO A 1 -38.42 8.61 13.64
CA PRO A 1 -37.34 9.53 13.98
C PRO A 1 -35.99 8.97 13.51
N LEU A 2 -35.06 9.85 13.16
CA LEU A 2 -33.67 9.46 12.90
C LEU A 2 -33.05 8.92 14.22
N PRO A 3 -32.22 7.85 14.17
CA PRO A 3 -31.47 7.42 15.32
C PRO A 3 -30.48 8.52 15.75
N SER A 4 -30.12 8.54 17.04
CA SER A 4 -29.13 9.53 17.52
C SER A 4 -27.77 9.32 16.87
N ILE A 5 -26.99 10.40 16.74
CA ILE A 5 -25.59 10.34 16.23
C ILE A 5 -24.78 9.24 16.94
N PHE A 6 -24.93 9.13 18.27
CA PHE A 6 -24.28 8.10 19.08
C PHE A 6 -24.72 6.69 18.65
N THR A 7 -26.04 6.48 18.44
CA THR A 7 -26.59 5.19 18.03
C THR A 7 -26.03 4.79 16.65
N VAL A 8 -26.02 5.74 15.69
CA VAL A 8 -25.46 5.50 14.34
C VAL A 8 -23.98 5.13 14.45
N ALA A 9 -23.18 5.91 15.16
CA ALA A 9 -21.75 5.65 15.33
C ALA A 9 -21.48 4.27 15.97
N LYS A 10 -22.27 3.89 16.97
CA LYS A 10 -22.16 2.59 17.65
C LYS A 10 -22.49 1.43 16.71
N GLU A 11 -23.58 1.53 15.94
CA GLU A 11 -23.96 0.48 15.00
C GLU A 11 -22.97 0.38 13.83
N LEU A 12 -22.50 1.49 13.27
CA LEU A 12 -21.44 1.49 12.26
C LEU A 12 -20.17 0.80 12.77
N SER A 13 -19.79 1.05 14.03
CA SER A 13 -18.60 0.41 14.65
C SER A 13 -18.74 -1.09 14.90
N LYS A 14 -19.95 -1.64 14.79
CA LYS A 14 -20.17 -3.10 14.83
C LYS A 14 -20.00 -3.76 13.47
N ILE A 15 -20.33 -3.04 12.40
CA ILE A 15 -20.31 -3.56 11.02
C ILE A 15 -18.97 -3.29 10.33
N VAL A 16 -18.29 -2.19 10.67
CA VAL A 16 -17.02 -1.79 10.07
C VAL A 16 -15.96 -1.63 11.14
N THR A 17 -14.78 -2.20 10.89
CA THR A 17 -13.63 -2.01 11.76
C THR A 17 -12.97 -0.68 11.46
N PHE A 18 -12.97 0.23 12.45
CA PHE A 18 -12.28 1.51 12.40
C PHE A 18 -10.98 1.47 13.18
N THR A 19 -10.00 2.27 12.76
CA THR A 19 -8.76 2.48 13.49
C THR A 19 -8.18 3.85 13.22
N PHE A 20 -7.35 4.34 14.16
CA PHE A 20 -6.41 5.41 13.90
C PHE A 20 -5.05 4.81 13.68
N ILE A 21 -4.37 5.26 12.64
CA ILE A 21 -3.01 4.84 12.33
C ILE A 21 -2.10 6.01 12.65
N THR A 22 -1.16 5.81 13.57
CA THR A 22 -0.15 6.81 13.90
C THR A 22 1.21 6.16 14.07
N LYS A 23 2.25 6.81 13.57
CA LYS A 23 3.65 6.48 13.87
C LYS A 23 4.14 7.17 15.16
N SER A 24 3.42 8.19 15.63
CA SER A 24 3.70 8.92 16.88
C SER A 24 2.58 8.67 17.90
N ASN A 25 2.91 8.77 19.19
CA ASN A 25 1.93 8.59 20.27
C ASN A 25 0.95 9.77 20.44
N THR A 26 0.98 10.77 19.55
CA THR A 26 0.11 11.94 19.59
C THR A 26 -1.05 11.78 18.63
N ALA A 27 -2.26 11.73 19.16
CA ALA A 27 -3.50 11.48 18.42
C ALA A 27 -4.08 12.69 17.67
N ASP A 28 -3.53 13.89 17.85
CA ASP A 28 -4.23 15.14 17.52
C ASP A 28 -4.53 15.37 16.04
N ASN A 29 -3.80 14.76 15.11
CA ASN A 29 -4.04 14.89 13.66
C ASN A 29 -4.11 13.56 12.91
N SER A 30 -4.36 12.44 13.57
CA SER A 30 -4.45 11.15 12.91
C SER A 30 -5.77 11.00 12.13
N LEU A 31 -5.67 10.48 10.91
CA LEU A 31 -6.83 10.17 10.08
C LEU A 31 -7.56 8.94 10.64
N LEU A 32 -8.90 8.97 10.58
CA LEU A 32 -9.71 7.78 10.84
C LEU A 32 -9.68 6.89 9.59
N TYR A 33 -9.25 5.67 9.80
CA TYR A 33 -9.23 4.63 8.77
C TYR A 33 -10.40 3.66 8.99
N LEU A 34 -10.95 3.18 7.91
CA LEU A 34 -11.94 2.10 7.89
C LEU A 34 -11.38 0.89 7.13
N TYR A 35 -11.72 -0.30 7.58
CA TYR A 35 -11.32 -1.52 6.91
C TYR A 35 -12.27 -1.78 5.72
N ASN A 36 -11.73 -1.75 4.52
CA ASN A 36 -12.43 -2.08 3.30
C ASN A 36 -12.38 -3.61 3.11
N LEU A 37 -13.53 -4.28 3.18
CA LEU A 37 -13.62 -5.73 3.07
C LEU A 37 -13.28 -6.24 1.66
N ASP A 38 -13.62 -5.48 0.63
CA ASP A 38 -13.37 -5.86 -0.76
C ASP A 38 -11.88 -5.78 -1.10
N GLU A 39 -11.21 -4.76 -0.57
CA GLU A 39 -9.78 -4.52 -0.78
C GLU A 39 -8.89 -5.22 0.23
N GLY A 40 -9.41 -5.58 1.41
CA GLY A 40 -8.65 -6.22 2.49
C GLY A 40 -7.65 -5.30 3.19
N ILE A 41 -7.77 -3.98 3.02
CA ILE A 41 -6.87 -2.97 3.60
C ILE A 41 -7.65 -1.85 4.28
N TYR A 42 -6.94 -1.03 5.04
CA TYR A 42 -7.49 0.15 5.68
C TYR A 42 -7.37 1.38 4.77
N THR A 43 -8.48 2.08 4.55
CA THR A 43 -8.56 3.31 3.76
C THR A 43 -9.00 4.48 4.64
N ALA A 44 -8.58 5.70 4.28
CA ALA A 44 -8.94 6.93 5.00
C ALA A 44 -9.78 7.87 4.12
N SER A 45 -10.54 7.34 3.18
CA SER A 45 -11.39 8.11 2.27
C SER A 45 -12.57 8.75 3.02
N ALA A 46 -12.70 10.07 2.89
CA ALA A 46 -13.87 10.76 3.42
C ALA A 46 -15.14 10.33 2.68
N ASP A 47 -15.03 10.07 1.38
CA ASP A 47 -16.15 9.68 0.55
C ASP A 47 -16.67 8.28 0.92
N GLU A 48 -15.78 7.32 1.17
CA GLU A 48 -16.17 5.98 1.66
C GLU A 48 -16.93 6.07 2.98
N PHE A 49 -16.48 6.91 3.93
CA PHE A 49 -17.19 7.11 5.18
C PHE A 49 -18.58 7.74 4.98
N ASN A 50 -18.68 8.72 4.08
CA ASN A 50 -19.93 9.38 3.75
C ASN A 50 -20.92 8.42 3.06
N VAL A 51 -20.42 7.61 2.13
CA VAL A 51 -21.21 6.55 1.48
C VAL A 51 -21.69 5.55 2.52
N LEU A 52 -20.83 5.10 3.44
CA LEU A 52 -21.19 4.19 4.52
C LEU A 52 -22.34 4.76 5.38
N CYS A 53 -22.24 6.02 5.81
CA CYS A 53 -23.30 6.68 6.58
C CYS A 53 -24.63 6.71 5.81
N LYS A 54 -24.59 7.06 4.52
CA LYS A 54 -25.78 7.15 3.68
C LYS A 54 -26.39 5.79 3.36
N THR A 55 -25.56 4.76 3.22
CA THR A 55 -26.02 3.37 3.03
C THR A 55 -26.67 2.83 4.30
N PHE A 56 -26.16 3.21 5.46
CA PHE A 56 -26.72 2.83 6.76
C PHE A 56 -28.13 3.42 6.95
N ASP A 57 -28.31 4.72 6.68
CA ASP A 57 -29.61 5.38 6.65
C ASP A 57 -29.59 6.57 5.68
N SER A 58 -30.36 6.47 4.60
CA SER A 58 -30.41 7.49 3.53
C SER A 58 -30.87 8.87 4.01
N ARG A 59 -31.48 8.98 5.18
CA ARG A 59 -31.95 10.22 5.79
C ARG A 59 -30.85 10.99 6.50
N ILE A 60 -29.67 10.38 6.74
CA ILE A 60 -28.52 11.06 7.37
C ILE A 60 -28.02 12.16 6.46
N LYS A 61 -27.97 13.39 6.95
CA LYS A 61 -27.55 14.56 6.20
C LYS A 61 -26.03 14.77 6.23
N PRO A 62 -25.45 15.47 5.25
CA PRO A 62 -24.00 15.75 5.24
C PRO A 62 -23.45 16.42 6.51
N ASN A 63 -24.22 17.27 7.17
CA ASN A 63 -23.81 17.88 8.43
C ASN A 63 -23.67 16.88 9.58
N ASP A 64 -24.42 15.77 9.54
CA ASP A 64 -24.38 14.73 10.55
C ASP A 64 -23.14 13.84 10.37
N TRP A 65 -22.60 13.71 9.15
CA TRP A 65 -21.42 12.87 8.87
C TRP A 65 -20.20 13.28 9.71
N LYS A 66 -19.97 14.61 9.85
CA LYS A 66 -18.87 15.12 10.67
C LYS A 66 -19.02 14.73 12.14
N GLN A 67 -20.23 14.80 12.66
CA GLN A 67 -20.54 14.47 14.04
C GLN A 67 -20.46 12.95 14.26
N ILE A 68 -20.97 12.14 13.33
CA ILE A 68 -20.85 10.68 13.38
C ILE A 68 -19.37 10.28 13.34
N LYS A 69 -18.57 10.86 12.44
CA LYS A 69 -17.13 10.61 12.34
C LYS A 69 -16.41 10.95 13.63
N MET A 70 -16.76 12.08 14.24
CA MET A 70 -16.19 12.50 15.53
C MET A 70 -16.57 11.50 16.65
N MET A 71 -17.80 11.03 16.67
CA MET A 71 -18.26 10.02 17.65
C MET A 71 -17.58 8.66 17.44
N VAL A 72 -17.49 8.17 16.20
CA VAL A 72 -16.72 6.96 15.85
C VAL A 72 -15.27 7.11 16.33
N ARG A 73 -14.71 8.30 16.15
CA ARG A 73 -13.35 8.63 16.59
C ARG A 73 -13.15 8.41 18.08
N THR A 74 -14.08 8.83 18.91
CA THR A 74 -13.98 8.66 20.38
C THR A 74 -14.07 7.20 20.83
N MET A 75 -14.68 6.34 20.02
CA MET A 75 -14.86 4.90 20.32
C MET A 75 -13.73 4.03 19.75
N THR A 76 -12.89 4.60 18.88
CA THR A 76 -11.93 3.85 18.08
C THR A 76 -10.56 3.81 18.74
N LYS A 77 -9.92 2.64 18.72
CA LYS A 77 -8.56 2.44 19.25
C LYS A 77 -7.50 2.91 18.25
N ILE A 78 -6.43 3.47 18.78
CA ILE A 78 -5.21 3.77 18.04
C ILE A 78 -4.44 2.47 17.84
N ARG A 79 -3.97 2.21 16.61
CA ARG A 79 -3.15 1.05 16.28
C ARG A 79 -1.92 1.47 15.47
N LYS A 80 -0.88 0.65 15.53
CA LYS A 80 0.33 0.84 14.71
C LYS A 80 0.17 0.12 13.37
N PRO A 81 0.75 0.67 12.29
CA PRO A 81 0.86 -0.05 11.03
C PRO A 81 1.55 -1.40 11.22
N LEU A 82 1.28 -2.32 10.30
CA LEU A 82 2.02 -3.56 10.25
C LEU A 82 3.50 -3.25 9.91
N GLU A 83 4.39 -3.52 10.84
CA GLU A 83 5.83 -3.39 10.66
C GLU A 83 6.44 -4.80 10.53
N SER A 84 6.51 -5.33 9.32
CA SER A 84 7.10 -6.64 9.07
C SER A 84 7.81 -6.67 7.72
N ALA A 85 9.12 -6.90 7.73
CA ALA A 85 9.90 -7.09 6.51
C ALA A 85 9.52 -8.37 5.74
N ASN A 86 8.80 -9.29 6.36
CA ASN A 86 8.48 -10.60 5.77
C ASN A 86 7.03 -10.73 5.28
N LEU A 87 6.17 -9.77 5.60
CA LEU A 87 4.76 -9.81 5.19
C LEU A 87 4.51 -8.74 4.13
N VAL A 88 4.26 -9.16 2.92
CA VAL A 88 4.00 -8.28 1.76
C VAL A 88 2.52 -8.39 1.38
N PRO A 89 1.75 -7.30 1.50
CA PRO A 89 0.39 -7.27 1.00
C PRO A 89 0.38 -7.30 -0.53
N VAL A 90 -0.20 -8.33 -1.10
CA VAL A 90 -0.38 -8.54 -2.54
C VAL A 90 -1.87 -8.46 -2.89
N GLN A 91 -2.23 -8.47 -4.17
CA GLN A 91 -3.62 -8.30 -4.59
C GLN A 91 -4.58 -9.31 -3.92
N ASN A 92 -4.17 -10.57 -3.81
CA ASN A 92 -5.01 -11.68 -3.34
C ASN A 92 -4.73 -12.13 -1.89
N GLY A 93 -4.00 -11.34 -1.08
CA GLY A 93 -3.73 -11.66 0.32
C GLY A 93 -2.45 -11.06 0.86
N ILE A 94 -1.92 -11.66 1.92
CA ILE A 94 -0.67 -11.28 2.56
C ILE A 94 0.34 -12.40 2.33
N LEU A 95 1.37 -12.12 1.53
CA LEU A 95 2.44 -13.07 1.26
C LEU A 95 3.44 -13.08 2.42
N ASP A 96 3.65 -14.24 3.01
CA ASP A 96 4.72 -14.48 3.96
C ASP A 96 5.98 -14.92 3.20
N LEU A 97 6.98 -14.05 3.12
CA LEU A 97 8.21 -14.29 2.35
C LEU A 97 9.07 -15.41 2.93
N LYS A 98 8.96 -15.71 4.24
CA LYS A 98 9.76 -16.76 4.89
C LYS A 98 9.36 -18.16 4.45
N ASN A 99 8.06 -18.42 4.44
CA ASN A 99 7.52 -19.74 4.11
C ASN A 99 6.83 -19.78 2.75
N LYS A 100 6.81 -18.65 2.02
CA LYS A 100 6.17 -18.51 0.70
C LYS A 100 4.68 -18.88 0.70
N GLN A 101 4.00 -18.60 1.81
CA GLN A 101 2.58 -18.88 1.98
C GLN A 101 1.75 -17.59 1.84
N LEU A 102 0.64 -17.71 1.13
CA LEU A 102 -0.36 -16.67 1.03
C LEU A 102 -1.37 -16.83 2.18
N ARG A 103 -1.55 -15.76 2.95
CA ARG A 103 -2.55 -15.69 4.03
C ARG A 103 -3.72 -14.81 3.57
N PRO A 104 -4.95 -15.08 4.02
CA PRO A 104 -6.06 -14.19 3.75
C PRO A 104 -5.82 -12.82 4.44
N PHE A 105 -6.45 -11.78 3.89
CA PHE A 105 -6.53 -10.50 4.58
C PHE A 105 -7.31 -10.65 5.89
N ASP A 106 -6.89 -9.89 6.91
CA ASP A 106 -7.49 -9.92 8.24
C ASP A 106 -7.37 -8.52 8.86
N PRO A 107 -8.45 -7.93 9.41
CA PRO A 107 -8.44 -6.61 10.03
C PRO A 107 -7.45 -6.44 11.19
N LYS A 108 -6.92 -7.54 11.74
CA LYS A 108 -5.87 -7.47 12.77
C LYS A 108 -4.56 -6.91 12.23
N TYR A 109 -4.29 -7.07 10.93
CA TYR A 109 -3.13 -6.49 10.25
C TYR A 109 -3.49 -5.08 9.77
N ILE A 110 -2.79 -4.09 10.29
CA ILE A 110 -3.02 -2.69 9.88
C ILE A 110 -2.21 -2.42 8.62
N ILE A 111 -2.86 -2.64 7.49
CA ILE A 111 -2.30 -2.51 6.14
C ILE A 111 -3.06 -1.41 5.44
N THR A 112 -2.37 -0.43 4.87
CA THR A 112 -2.96 0.73 4.17
C THR A 112 -2.66 0.76 2.68
N SER A 113 -1.80 -0.16 2.20
CA SER A 113 -1.46 -0.30 0.78
C SER A 113 -1.10 -1.74 0.47
N LYS A 114 -1.34 -2.16 -0.76
CA LYS A 114 -0.97 -3.48 -1.29
C LYS A 114 -0.48 -3.33 -2.73
N ILE A 115 0.39 -4.21 -3.18
CA ILE A 115 0.78 -4.22 -4.59
C ILE A 115 -0.35 -4.79 -5.46
N ALA A 116 -0.43 -4.34 -6.71
CA ALA A 116 -1.51 -4.74 -7.62
C ALA A 116 -1.38 -6.17 -8.15
N THR A 117 -0.20 -6.78 -7.99
CA THR A 117 0.07 -8.14 -8.47
C THR A 117 -0.41 -9.18 -7.47
N ALA A 118 -1.12 -10.20 -7.95
CA ALA A 118 -1.49 -11.37 -7.18
C ALA A 118 -0.32 -12.34 -7.05
N TYR A 119 -0.17 -12.96 -5.88
CA TYR A 119 0.79 -14.06 -5.71
C TYR A 119 0.15 -15.38 -6.14
N ASN A 120 0.68 -15.92 -7.23
CA ASN A 120 0.34 -17.25 -7.74
C ASN A 120 1.65 -17.99 -7.95
N PRO A 121 1.99 -18.98 -7.09
CA PRO A 121 3.22 -19.74 -7.27
C PRO A 121 3.23 -20.41 -8.64
N PRO A 122 4.26 -20.15 -9.46
CA PRO A 122 4.31 -20.70 -10.81
C PRO A 122 4.50 -22.22 -10.77
N LYS A 123 3.78 -22.93 -11.64
CA LYS A 123 3.98 -24.38 -11.86
C LYS A 123 5.21 -24.68 -12.71
N PHE A 124 5.74 -23.66 -13.40
CA PHE A 124 6.92 -23.73 -14.27
C PHE A 124 7.62 -22.38 -14.26
N THR A 125 8.90 -22.34 -14.61
CA THR A 125 9.63 -21.08 -14.81
C THR A 125 9.13 -20.39 -16.07
N PRO A 126 8.53 -19.18 -15.97
CA PRO A 126 8.09 -18.46 -17.15
C PRO A 126 9.28 -18.11 -18.06
N LYS A 127 9.05 -18.22 -19.37
CA LYS A 127 10.01 -17.89 -20.41
C LYS A 127 9.39 -16.93 -21.41
N ASP A 128 10.21 -16.06 -21.99
CA ASP A 128 9.81 -15.21 -23.09
C ASP A 128 9.70 -15.98 -24.42
N ARG A 129 9.45 -15.25 -25.53
CA ARG A 129 9.34 -15.86 -26.88
C ARG A 129 10.63 -16.49 -27.38
N GLU A 130 11.78 -16.07 -26.84
CA GLU A 130 13.10 -16.58 -27.18
C GLU A 130 13.56 -17.70 -26.23
N GLY A 131 12.72 -18.08 -25.26
CA GLY A 131 13.01 -19.12 -24.29
C GLY A 131 13.84 -18.63 -23.09
N LYS A 132 14.07 -17.32 -22.96
CA LYS A 132 14.82 -16.71 -21.87
C LYS A 132 13.96 -16.53 -20.62
N THR A 133 14.56 -16.74 -19.47
CA THR A 133 13.95 -16.51 -18.16
C THR A 133 14.14 -15.05 -17.73
N PHE A 134 13.46 -14.67 -16.63
CA PHE A 134 13.67 -13.38 -16.01
C PHE A 134 15.10 -13.21 -15.48
N ASP A 135 15.71 -14.28 -14.94
CA ASP A 135 17.11 -14.27 -14.49
C ASP A 135 18.08 -14.08 -15.66
N ASP A 136 17.81 -14.66 -16.84
CA ASP A 136 18.61 -14.42 -18.04
C ASP A 136 18.55 -12.94 -18.45
N TRP A 137 17.38 -12.32 -18.36
CA TRP A 137 17.23 -10.88 -18.64
C TRP A 137 17.98 -10.04 -17.61
N LEU A 138 17.87 -10.30 -16.29
CA LEU A 138 18.64 -9.60 -15.26
C LEU A 138 20.13 -9.75 -15.49
N SER A 139 20.60 -10.96 -15.85
CA SER A 139 21.99 -11.21 -16.17
C SER A 139 22.46 -10.37 -17.38
N SER A 140 21.61 -10.21 -18.40
CA SER A 140 21.95 -9.43 -19.57
C SER A 140 22.14 -7.94 -19.28
N ILE A 141 21.27 -7.33 -18.45
CA ILE A 141 21.39 -5.91 -18.07
C ILE A 141 22.49 -5.67 -17.03
N ALA A 142 22.86 -6.69 -16.25
CA ALA A 142 23.97 -6.68 -15.31
C ALA A 142 25.33 -7.04 -15.95
N CYS A 143 25.36 -7.31 -17.28
CA CYS A 143 26.55 -7.80 -17.97
C CYS A 143 27.20 -9.03 -17.31
N GLY A 144 26.39 -9.92 -16.73
CA GLY A 144 26.83 -11.13 -16.02
C GLY A 144 27.38 -10.91 -14.63
N ASP A 145 27.38 -9.68 -14.11
CA ASP A 145 27.84 -9.37 -12.74
C ASP A 145 26.86 -9.91 -11.70
N SER A 146 27.28 -10.89 -10.93
CA SER A 146 26.45 -11.57 -9.91
C SER A 146 26.07 -10.66 -8.75
N GLU A 147 26.89 -9.66 -8.39
CA GLU A 147 26.58 -8.72 -7.33
C GLU A 147 25.47 -7.74 -7.79
N LEU A 148 25.55 -7.27 -9.04
CA LEU A 148 24.51 -6.44 -9.64
C LEU A 148 23.19 -7.21 -9.78
N ILE A 149 23.21 -8.48 -10.18
CA ILE A 149 22.01 -9.32 -10.24
C ILE A 149 21.37 -9.43 -8.85
N THR A 150 22.18 -9.68 -7.83
CA THR A 150 21.73 -9.73 -6.44
C THR A 150 21.13 -8.40 -6.00
N LEU A 151 21.78 -7.27 -6.34
CA LEU A 151 21.28 -5.93 -6.03
C LEU A 151 19.94 -5.65 -6.72
N PHE A 152 19.74 -6.04 -7.98
CA PHE A 152 18.45 -5.90 -8.67
C PHE A 152 17.34 -6.66 -7.96
N TRP A 153 17.57 -7.89 -7.53
CA TRP A 153 16.62 -8.64 -6.72
C TRP A 153 16.32 -7.96 -5.39
N GLN A 154 17.33 -7.40 -4.72
CA GLN A 154 17.12 -6.64 -3.48
C GLN A 154 16.27 -5.39 -3.71
N ILE A 155 16.50 -4.66 -4.81
CA ILE A 155 15.70 -3.47 -5.17
C ILE A 155 14.24 -3.87 -5.43
N ILE A 156 14.00 -4.97 -6.15
CA ILE A 156 12.64 -5.47 -6.39
C ILE A 156 11.96 -5.79 -5.05
N LEU A 157 12.64 -6.52 -4.16
CA LEU A 157 12.08 -6.91 -2.85
C LEU A 157 11.78 -5.69 -1.97
N GLU A 158 12.65 -4.67 -1.98
CA GLU A 158 12.39 -3.42 -1.24
C GLU A 158 11.22 -2.64 -1.85
N ALA A 159 11.14 -2.57 -3.17
CA ALA A 159 10.11 -1.82 -3.88
C ALA A 159 8.69 -2.37 -3.65
N ILE A 160 8.54 -3.69 -3.46
CA ILE A 160 7.25 -4.34 -3.18
C ILE A 160 6.87 -4.35 -1.69
N ASN A 161 7.78 -3.97 -0.81
CA ASN A 161 7.56 -4.02 0.63
C ASN A 161 7.12 -2.64 1.17
N PRO A 162 5.82 -2.43 1.48
CA PRO A 162 5.34 -1.15 2.02
C PRO A 162 5.80 -0.89 3.46
N ASN A 163 6.40 -1.89 4.11
CA ASN A 163 6.89 -1.81 5.49
C ASN A 163 8.39 -1.48 5.54
N TYR A 164 8.81 -0.54 4.70
CA TYR A 164 10.20 -0.17 4.52
C TYR A 164 10.88 0.28 5.82
N THR A 165 12.03 -0.32 6.13
CA THR A 165 12.79 -0.06 7.36
C THR A 165 14.23 0.37 7.12
N ARG A 166 14.74 0.36 5.89
CA ARG A 166 16.20 0.47 5.61
C ARG A 166 16.72 1.86 5.34
N ASN A 167 15.90 2.89 5.21
CA ASN A 167 16.32 4.28 4.95
C ASN A 167 17.32 4.42 3.79
N LYS A 168 17.09 3.70 2.69
CA LYS A 168 17.92 3.72 1.48
C LYS A 168 17.05 3.99 0.26
N PHE A 169 17.68 4.48 -0.80
CA PHE A 169 17.10 4.63 -2.12
C PHE A 169 18.10 4.19 -3.19
N ALA A 170 17.61 3.78 -4.35
CA ALA A 170 18.44 3.38 -5.46
C ALA A 170 18.48 4.49 -6.52
N ILE A 171 19.66 4.78 -7.04
CA ILE A 171 19.86 5.66 -8.20
C ILE A 171 20.39 4.81 -9.35
N PHE A 172 19.65 4.82 -10.47
CA PHE A 172 20.09 4.19 -11.71
C PHE A 172 20.81 5.24 -12.57
N TYR A 173 22.10 5.08 -12.70
CA TYR A 173 22.95 5.93 -13.56
C TYR A 173 23.51 5.11 -14.71
N GLY A 174 23.71 5.75 -15.87
CA GLY A 174 24.34 5.15 -17.04
C GLY A 174 23.83 5.76 -18.35
N ASP A 175 24.52 5.45 -19.43
CA ASP A 175 24.18 5.89 -20.79
C ASP A 175 22.81 5.38 -21.25
N GLY A 176 22.26 5.90 -22.33
CA GLY A 176 20.97 5.48 -22.84
C GLY A 176 20.91 3.99 -23.25
N ASN A 177 19.69 3.46 -23.39
CA ASN A 177 19.40 2.12 -23.97
C ASN A 177 20.00 0.91 -23.23
N ASN A 178 20.19 1.01 -21.92
CA ASN A 178 20.78 -0.04 -21.08
C ASN A 178 19.79 -0.69 -20.09
N GLY A 179 18.50 -0.59 -20.36
CA GLY A 179 17.46 -1.30 -19.58
C GLY A 179 16.91 -0.56 -18.36
N LYS A 180 17.42 0.62 -17.97
CA LYS A 180 16.93 1.39 -16.80
C LYS A 180 15.41 1.62 -16.83
N GLY A 181 14.90 2.20 -17.92
CA GLY A 181 13.47 2.46 -18.07
C GLY A 181 12.62 1.19 -18.13
N THR A 182 13.18 0.09 -18.66
CA THR A 182 12.51 -1.22 -18.65
C THR A 182 12.39 -1.78 -17.23
N PHE A 183 13.45 -1.63 -16.41
CA PHE A 183 13.44 -2.06 -15.02
C PHE A 183 12.47 -1.22 -14.17
N GLN A 184 12.44 0.10 -14.37
CA GLN A 184 11.46 0.97 -13.69
C GLN A 184 10.03 0.58 -14.08
N ARG A 185 9.76 0.34 -15.36
CA ARG A 185 8.44 -0.09 -15.83
C ARG A 185 8.03 -1.45 -15.25
N LEU A 186 8.98 -2.37 -15.10
CA LEU A 186 8.75 -3.64 -14.41
C LEU A 186 8.26 -3.41 -12.98
N LEU A 187 8.94 -2.54 -12.22
CA LEU A 187 8.54 -2.21 -10.85
C LEU A 187 7.15 -1.56 -10.81
N ILE A 188 6.88 -0.60 -11.71
CA ILE A 188 5.56 0.05 -11.79
C ILE A 188 4.46 -0.96 -12.09
N ASN A 189 4.68 -1.87 -13.04
CA ASN A 189 3.70 -2.91 -13.37
C ASN A 189 3.49 -3.89 -12.21
N LEU A 190 4.55 -4.27 -11.50
CA LEU A 190 4.48 -5.18 -10.37
C LEU A 190 3.71 -4.56 -9.18
N ILE A 191 4.02 -3.31 -8.86
CA ILE A 191 3.44 -2.58 -7.74
C ILE A 191 2.01 -2.11 -8.08
N GLY A 192 1.78 -1.72 -9.34
CA GLY A 192 0.59 -1.05 -9.84
C GLY A 192 0.79 0.47 -9.88
N GLU A 193 0.42 1.09 -10.99
CA GLU A 193 0.62 2.52 -11.25
C GLU A 193 -0.03 3.40 -10.16
N SER A 194 -1.22 3.03 -9.69
CA SER A 194 -1.92 3.74 -8.61
C SER A 194 -1.18 3.72 -7.27
N ASN A 195 -0.28 2.77 -7.05
CA ASN A 195 0.50 2.59 -5.82
C ASN A 195 1.90 3.21 -5.90
N VAL A 196 2.26 3.80 -7.03
CA VAL A 196 3.54 4.46 -7.25
C VAL A 196 3.36 5.96 -7.32
N SER A 197 4.29 6.71 -6.76
CA SER A 197 4.44 8.16 -6.97
C SER A 197 5.68 8.42 -7.82
N ALA A 198 5.78 9.60 -8.43
CA ALA A 198 6.85 9.96 -9.35
C ALA A 198 7.52 11.30 -8.98
N LEU A 199 7.73 11.54 -7.68
CA LEU A 199 8.40 12.75 -7.22
C LEU A 199 9.89 12.72 -7.50
N LYS A 200 10.39 13.79 -8.13
CA LYS A 200 11.83 14.02 -8.29
C LYS A 200 12.44 14.49 -6.97
N PRO A 201 13.74 14.26 -6.72
CA PRO A 201 14.39 14.66 -5.48
C PRO A 201 14.18 16.15 -5.14
N ALA A 202 14.23 17.05 -6.11
CA ALA A 202 13.99 18.48 -5.89
C ALA A 202 12.58 18.83 -5.40
N GLN A 203 11.60 17.97 -5.63
CA GLN A 203 10.20 18.19 -5.24
C GLN A 203 9.91 17.80 -3.79
N PHE A 204 10.82 17.09 -3.10
CA PHE A 204 10.65 16.69 -1.71
C PHE A 204 10.70 17.87 -0.72
N SER A 205 11.19 19.04 -1.14
CA SER A 205 11.18 20.25 -0.31
C SER A 205 9.81 20.91 -0.18
N ASP A 206 8.87 20.60 -1.08
CA ASP A 206 7.53 21.17 -1.09
C ASP A 206 6.55 20.22 -0.36
N LYS A 207 5.88 20.77 0.67
CA LYS A 207 4.91 20.01 1.49
C LYS A 207 3.71 19.52 0.69
N HIS A 208 3.24 20.27 -0.31
CA HIS A 208 2.12 19.85 -1.16
C HIS A 208 2.48 18.65 -2.02
N ASN A 209 3.73 18.58 -2.51
CA ASN A 209 4.18 17.43 -3.27
C ASN A 209 4.25 16.17 -2.41
N LEU A 210 4.61 16.29 -1.12
CA LEU A 210 4.68 15.15 -0.20
C LEU A 210 3.32 14.48 0.04
N GLU A 211 2.21 15.16 -0.15
CA GLU A 211 0.87 14.58 -0.06
C GLU A 211 0.66 13.47 -1.08
N THR A 212 1.33 13.55 -2.24
CA THR A 212 1.26 12.52 -3.29
C THR A 212 1.91 11.19 -2.90
N LEU A 213 2.73 11.18 -1.85
CA LEU A 213 3.35 9.96 -1.30
C LEU A 213 2.43 9.18 -0.36
N VAL A 214 1.37 9.83 0.14
CA VAL A 214 0.48 9.21 1.12
C VAL A 214 -0.27 8.04 0.48
N GLY A 215 -0.18 6.85 1.12
CA GLY A 215 -0.80 5.62 0.62
C GLY A 215 -0.06 4.96 -0.55
N LYS A 216 1.07 5.50 -1.00
CA LYS A 216 1.89 4.88 -2.04
C LYS A 216 2.83 3.83 -1.43
N VAL A 217 3.13 2.81 -2.21
CA VAL A 217 4.05 1.73 -1.84
C VAL A 217 5.50 2.14 -2.15
N CYS A 218 5.71 2.80 -3.27
CA CYS A 218 7.04 3.19 -3.76
C CYS A 218 6.99 4.55 -4.46
N ASN A 219 8.12 5.29 -4.44
CA ASN A 219 8.32 6.45 -5.31
C ASN A 219 9.37 6.12 -6.36
N ILE A 220 9.02 6.28 -7.63
CA ILE A 220 9.90 6.07 -8.79
C ILE A 220 9.90 7.37 -9.58
N GLY A 221 10.83 8.26 -9.25
CA GLY A 221 11.03 9.56 -9.93
C GLY A 221 12.15 9.50 -10.94
N ASP A 222 11.99 10.23 -12.05
CA ASP A 222 12.98 10.36 -13.13
C ASP A 222 13.40 11.84 -13.32
#